data_1a6aa6a9adeee1c8c85a02fd47e3a4fc
#
_entry.id   1a6aa6a9adeee1c8c85a02fd47e3a4fc
#
_cell.length_a   1.000
_cell.length_b   1.000
_cell.length_c   1.000
_cell.angle_alpha   90.00
_cell.angle_beta   90.00
_cell.angle_gamma   90.00
#
_symmetry.space_group_name_H-M   'P 1'
#
loop_
_entity.id
_entity.type
_entity.pdbx_description
1 polymer ?
#
loop_
_entity_poly.entity_id
_entity_poly.type
_entity_poly.pdbx_seq_one_letter_code
_entity_poly.pdbx_strand_id
1 'polypeptide(L)'
;GIWQDMTSAIAQNRDIAVDGVLRFANDFDQLLENAGGDGALATLDSQLVDGLLTKNAFREKVGEIVGWQDTALNGIGFQSYLAVHSDPSAGSDAQDQLIGVLTVQGGIVESGAGGVDVANAEMLVDQIRMAKDDDQIKALVMRVDSPGGSAFASELIREELAALQAVGKPVVASFGPVAASGGYWISADADAIYAEPTTITGSIGIFGLVPNVSRSLDAIGINADGVSSAPLARGLSVVGELSEQAKKILQLSIEHGYDEFIDLVATGRNMPKASVEAIAQGRVWSGTAALEIGLVDELGDLEDAIARAAELA
;
A
#
# COMPACT_ATOMS: atom_id res chain seq x y z
N GLY A 1 8.49 -34.51 -11.82
CA GLY A 1 9.46 -33.82 -10.96
C GLY A 1 8.76 -32.77 -10.12
N ILE A 2 9.46 -32.12 -9.17
CA ILE A 2 8.87 -31.15 -8.19
C ILE A 2 7.93 -30.13 -8.82
N TRP A 3 8.30 -29.56 -9.97
CA TRP A 3 7.45 -28.59 -10.70
C TRP A 3 6.13 -29.21 -11.16
N GLN A 4 6.18 -30.43 -11.71
CA GLN A 4 4.98 -31.15 -12.13
C GLN A 4 4.10 -31.51 -10.93
N ASP A 5 4.70 -31.95 -9.84
CA ASP A 5 3.97 -32.32 -8.64
C ASP A 5 3.26 -31.08 -8.04
N MET A 6 3.96 -29.92 -8.01
CA MET A 6 3.42 -28.66 -7.52
C MET A 6 2.28 -28.14 -8.41
N THR A 7 2.45 -28.13 -9.74
CA THR A 7 1.40 -27.68 -10.67
C THR A 7 0.21 -28.60 -10.64
N SER A 8 0.41 -29.92 -10.49
CA SER A 8 -0.67 -30.91 -10.35
C SER A 8 -1.42 -30.71 -9.03
N ALA A 9 -0.72 -30.45 -7.92
CA ALA A 9 -1.34 -30.18 -6.63
C ALA A 9 -2.18 -28.90 -6.66
N ILE A 10 -1.68 -27.82 -7.27
CA ILE A 10 -2.45 -26.58 -7.46
C ILE A 10 -3.70 -26.87 -8.30
N ALA A 11 -3.54 -27.53 -9.45
CA ALA A 11 -4.63 -27.84 -10.34
C ALA A 11 -5.73 -28.69 -9.65
N GLN A 12 -5.33 -29.69 -8.87
CA GLN A 12 -6.25 -30.52 -8.11
C GLN A 12 -6.97 -29.73 -7.01
N ASN A 13 -6.25 -28.91 -6.24
CA ASN A 13 -6.84 -28.13 -5.15
C ASN A 13 -7.75 -27.00 -5.65
N ARG A 14 -7.49 -26.51 -6.87
CA ARG A 14 -8.29 -25.44 -7.48
C ARG A 14 -9.38 -25.97 -8.43
N ASP A 15 -9.47 -27.28 -8.65
CA ASP A 15 -10.37 -27.93 -9.62
C ASP A 15 -10.24 -27.34 -11.04
N ILE A 16 -9.00 -27.10 -11.47
CA ILE A 16 -8.66 -26.60 -12.81
C ILE A 16 -7.72 -27.56 -13.53
N ALA A 17 -7.62 -27.41 -14.86
CA ALA A 17 -6.65 -28.19 -15.63
C ALA A 17 -5.20 -27.77 -15.31
N VAL A 18 -4.27 -28.72 -15.31
CA VAL A 18 -2.82 -28.45 -15.13
C VAL A 18 -2.33 -27.42 -16.15
N ASP A 19 -2.84 -27.48 -17.39
CA ASP A 19 -2.52 -26.51 -18.44
C ASP A 19 -2.91 -25.07 -18.07
N GLY A 20 -3.94 -24.86 -17.25
CA GLY A 20 -4.30 -23.55 -16.72
C GLY A 20 -3.23 -22.97 -15.79
N VAL A 21 -2.70 -23.81 -14.89
CA VAL A 21 -1.59 -23.44 -14.01
C VAL A 21 -0.32 -23.17 -14.80
N LEU A 22 -0.02 -24.03 -15.79
CA LEU A 22 1.15 -23.86 -16.66
C LEU A 22 1.02 -22.59 -17.53
N ARG A 23 -0.17 -22.28 -18.03
CA ARG A 23 -0.42 -21.05 -18.76
C ARG A 23 -0.17 -19.81 -17.91
N PHE A 24 -0.66 -19.81 -16.67
CA PHE A 24 -0.40 -18.70 -15.75
C PHE A 24 1.11 -18.49 -15.53
N ALA A 25 1.88 -19.58 -15.39
CA ALA A 25 3.33 -19.50 -15.21
C ALA A 25 4.10 -19.10 -16.48
N ASN A 26 3.62 -19.45 -17.65
CA ASN A 26 4.34 -19.27 -18.92
C ASN A 26 3.96 -18.00 -19.69
N ASP A 27 2.68 -17.62 -19.63
CA ASP A 27 2.08 -16.55 -20.44
C ASP A 27 1.53 -15.41 -19.56
N PHE A 28 2.12 -15.20 -18.38
CA PHE A 28 1.63 -14.21 -17.43
C PHE A 28 1.65 -12.78 -17.97
N ASP A 29 2.58 -12.46 -18.87
CA ASP A 29 2.63 -11.17 -19.56
C ASP A 29 1.37 -10.90 -20.41
N GLN A 30 0.83 -11.93 -21.09
CA GLN A 30 -0.40 -11.81 -21.86
C GLN A 30 -1.64 -11.74 -20.95
N LEU A 31 -1.65 -12.52 -19.88
CA LEU A 31 -2.73 -12.48 -18.89
C LEU A 31 -2.80 -11.11 -18.20
N LEU A 32 -1.65 -10.55 -17.86
CA LEU A 32 -1.54 -9.23 -17.25
C LEU A 32 -1.96 -8.12 -18.23
N GLU A 33 -1.60 -8.22 -19.51
CA GLU A 33 -2.06 -7.29 -20.55
C GLU A 33 -3.60 -7.31 -20.69
N ASN A 34 -4.20 -8.51 -20.72
CA ASN A 34 -5.64 -8.68 -20.80
C ASN A 34 -6.38 -8.13 -19.57
N ALA A 35 -5.72 -8.16 -18.42
CA ALA A 35 -6.22 -7.61 -17.16
C ALA A 35 -5.87 -6.11 -16.97
N GLY A 36 -5.38 -5.43 -18.01
CA GLY A 36 -5.04 -3.99 -17.95
C GLY A 36 -3.89 -3.64 -17.02
N GLY A 37 -3.00 -4.61 -16.71
CA GLY A 37 -1.89 -4.44 -15.76
C GLY A 37 -2.20 -4.90 -14.34
N ASP A 38 -3.47 -5.23 -14.05
CA ASP A 38 -3.89 -5.73 -12.74
C ASP A 38 -3.53 -7.22 -12.56
N GLY A 39 -2.50 -7.49 -11.76
CA GLY A 39 -2.05 -8.85 -11.46
C GLY A 39 -3.05 -9.65 -10.61
N ALA A 40 -3.83 -8.98 -9.75
CA ALA A 40 -4.85 -9.63 -8.96
C ALA A 40 -6.01 -10.10 -9.84
N LEU A 41 -6.44 -9.25 -10.77
CA LEU A 41 -7.47 -9.61 -11.76
C LEU A 41 -6.99 -10.74 -12.68
N ALA A 42 -5.74 -10.69 -13.16
CA ALA A 42 -5.15 -11.77 -13.96
C ALA A 42 -5.15 -13.11 -13.20
N THR A 43 -4.91 -13.08 -11.89
CA THR A 43 -4.94 -14.27 -11.02
C THR A 43 -6.35 -14.81 -10.82
N LEU A 44 -7.34 -13.92 -10.64
CA LEU A 44 -8.75 -14.28 -10.55
C LEU A 44 -9.27 -14.90 -11.86
N ASP A 45 -8.99 -14.28 -13.00
CA ASP A 45 -9.39 -14.75 -14.31
C ASP A 45 -8.76 -16.11 -14.64
N SER A 46 -7.60 -16.39 -14.05
CA SER A 46 -6.93 -17.69 -14.15
C SER A 46 -7.46 -18.73 -13.14
N GLN A 47 -8.48 -18.40 -12.36
CA GLN A 47 -9.12 -19.27 -11.36
C GLN A 47 -8.18 -19.77 -10.25
N LEU A 48 -7.06 -19.07 -10.03
CA LEU A 48 -6.09 -19.39 -8.97
C LEU A 48 -6.52 -18.87 -7.59
N VAL A 49 -7.45 -17.91 -7.55
CA VAL A 49 -8.10 -17.41 -6.34
C VAL A 49 -9.62 -17.38 -6.56
N ASP A 50 -10.38 -17.36 -5.46
CA ASP A 50 -11.86 -17.40 -5.49
C ASP A 50 -12.47 -16.00 -5.59
N GLY A 51 -11.73 -14.96 -5.31
CA GLY A 51 -12.19 -13.59 -5.34
C GLY A 51 -11.09 -12.62 -4.97
N LEU A 52 -11.35 -11.35 -5.24
CA LEU A 52 -10.48 -10.24 -4.87
C LEU A 52 -11.17 -9.47 -3.75
N LEU A 53 -10.47 -9.32 -2.66
CA LEU A 53 -10.94 -8.58 -1.50
C LEU A 53 -9.79 -7.72 -0.98
N THR A 54 -10.13 -6.54 -0.54
CA THR A 54 -9.22 -5.75 0.30
C THR A 54 -8.98 -6.48 1.63
N LYS A 55 -7.93 -6.13 2.34
CA LYS A 55 -7.62 -6.71 3.65
C LYS A 55 -8.79 -6.54 4.62
N ASN A 56 -9.46 -5.39 4.59
CA ASN A 56 -10.60 -5.12 5.45
C ASN A 56 -11.83 -5.95 5.07
N ALA A 57 -12.17 -6.01 3.78
CA ALA A 57 -13.27 -6.85 3.30
C ALA A 57 -13.01 -8.35 3.56
N PHE A 58 -11.76 -8.80 3.46
CA PHE A 58 -11.39 -10.16 3.83
C PHE A 58 -11.58 -10.40 5.34
N ARG A 59 -11.16 -9.43 6.17
CA ARG A 59 -11.37 -9.50 7.63
C ARG A 59 -12.86 -9.57 7.99
N GLU A 60 -13.71 -8.79 7.33
CA GLU A 60 -15.16 -8.86 7.50
C GLU A 60 -15.70 -10.24 7.13
N LYS A 61 -15.30 -10.76 5.98
CA LYS A 61 -15.70 -12.10 5.53
C LYS A 61 -15.25 -13.21 6.48
N VAL A 62 -14.05 -13.11 7.05
CA VAL A 62 -13.60 -14.03 8.11
C VAL A 62 -14.46 -13.85 9.36
N GLY A 63 -14.82 -12.62 9.73
CA GLY A 63 -15.70 -12.32 10.87
C GLY A 63 -17.10 -12.92 10.73
N GLU A 64 -17.64 -13.00 9.51
CA GLU A 64 -18.90 -13.70 9.24
C GLU A 64 -18.81 -15.20 9.55
N ILE A 65 -17.63 -15.80 9.41
CA ILE A 65 -17.41 -17.23 9.65
C ILE A 65 -17.11 -17.52 11.12
N VAL A 66 -16.18 -16.77 11.73
CA VAL A 66 -15.67 -17.04 13.08
C VAL A 66 -16.41 -16.23 14.16
N GLY A 67 -17.17 -15.23 13.75
CA GLY A 67 -17.84 -14.27 14.64
C GLY A 67 -16.91 -13.17 15.12
N TRP A 68 -17.50 -12.21 15.80
CA TRP A 68 -16.82 -11.06 16.38
C TRP A 68 -16.92 -11.10 17.90
N GLN A 69 -15.87 -10.67 18.56
CA GLN A 69 -15.86 -10.36 19.97
C GLN A 69 -15.56 -8.87 20.08
N ASP A 70 -16.60 -8.07 20.35
CA ASP A 70 -16.58 -6.62 20.18
C ASP A 70 -16.20 -6.23 18.74
N THR A 71 -15.08 -5.53 18.55
CA THR A 71 -14.56 -5.13 17.23
C THR A 71 -13.48 -6.08 16.70
N ALA A 72 -13.08 -7.10 17.46
CA ALA A 72 -12.09 -8.08 17.08
C ALA A 72 -12.71 -9.35 16.48
N LEU A 73 -11.98 -10.02 15.58
CA LEU A 73 -12.34 -11.35 15.13
C LEU A 73 -12.32 -12.30 16.33
N ASN A 74 -13.31 -13.20 16.41
CA ASN A 74 -13.31 -14.26 17.40
C ASN A 74 -12.24 -15.30 17.09
N GLY A 75 -11.00 -14.91 17.32
CA GLY A 75 -9.80 -15.69 17.05
C GLY A 75 -8.65 -15.25 17.95
N ILE A 76 -7.67 -16.08 18.04
CA ILE A 76 -6.44 -15.83 18.82
C ILE A 76 -5.27 -15.67 17.85
N GLY A 77 -4.57 -14.54 17.91
CA GLY A 77 -3.29 -14.37 17.26
C GLY A 77 -2.26 -15.35 17.82
N PHE A 78 -1.36 -15.85 16.98
CA PHE A 78 -0.35 -16.83 17.37
C PHE A 78 0.50 -16.39 18.58
N GLN A 79 0.92 -15.13 18.61
CA GLN A 79 1.66 -14.57 19.74
C GLN A 79 0.81 -14.45 21.01
N SER A 80 -0.46 -14.09 20.88
CA SER A 80 -1.41 -14.05 22.01
C SER A 80 -1.78 -15.46 22.51
N TYR A 81 -1.84 -16.43 21.60
CA TYR A 81 -1.99 -17.83 21.98
C TYR A 81 -0.78 -18.33 22.79
N LEU A 82 0.42 -17.87 22.43
CA LEU A 82 1.63 -18.19 23.21
C LEU A 82 1.74 -17.36 24.50
N ALA A 83 1.15 -16.18 24.55
CA ALA A 83 1.20 -15.27 25.68
C ALA A 83 0.01 -15.39 26.66
N VAL A 84 -0.69 -16.52 26.67
CA VAL A 84 -1.91 -16.81 27.46
C VAL A 84 -1.79 -16.49 28.98
N HIS A 85 -0.65 -16.02 29.44
CA HIS A 85 -0.39 -15.75 30.85
C HIS A 85 0.22 -14.35 31.13
N SER A 86 0.17 -13.41 30.19
CA SER A 86 0.64 -12.04 30.43
C SER A 86 -0.55 -11.14 30.73
N ASP A 87 -0.51 -10.56 31.90
CA ASP A 87 -1.51 -9.75 32.57
C ASP A 87 -1.92 -8.48 31.81
N PRO A 88 -3.21 -8.21 31.65
CA PRO A 88 -3.70 -6.94 31.17
C PRO A 88 -4.30 -6.13 32.30
N SER A 89 -3.62 -5.16 32.82
CA SER A 89 -4.26 -4.15 33.65
C SER A 89 -3.79 -2.75 33.30
N ALA A 90 -4.68 -1.94 32.74
CA ALA A 90 -4.84 -0.53 33.10
C ALA A 90 -6.02 0.07 32.32
N GLY A 91 -7.17 0.18 32.99
CA GLY A 91 -8.21 1.13 32.58
C GLY A 91 -7.91 2.50 33.20
N SER A 92 -8.10 3.56 32.49
CA SER A 92 -8.22 4.90 33.06
C SER A 92 -9.61 5.45 32.75
N ASP A 93 -10.32 5.86 33.80
CA ASP A 93 -11.55 6.63 33.71
C ASP A 93 -11.23 8.06 33.27
N ALA A 94 -11.49 8.39 32.03
CA ALA A 94 -11.63 9.77 31.60
C ALA A 94 -12.62 9.84 30.42
N GLN A 95 -13.65 10.65 30.57
CA GLN A 95 -14.64 10.98 29.53
C GLN A 95 -14.11 12.07 28.57
N ASP A 96 -12.81 12.15 28.35
CA ASP A 96 -12.24 13.18 27.50
C ASP A 96 -12.30 12.73 26.04
N GLN A 97 -12.81 13.60 25.17
CA GLN A 97 -12.74 13.41 23.74
C GLN A 97 -11.33 13.77 23.25
N LEU A 98 -10.68 12.86 22.57
CA LEU A 98 -9.29 12.97 22.16
C LEU A 98 -9.16 13.10 20.64
N ILE A 99 -8.17 13.86 20.22
CA ILE A 99 -7.66 13.82 18.84
C ILE A 99 -6.39 12.96 18.86
N GLY A 100 -6.42 11.86 18.12
CA GLY A 100 -5.25 11.01 17.96
C GLY A 100 -4.23 11.69 17.05
N VAL A 101 -2.94 11.57 17.34
CA VAL A 101 -1.87 12.00 16.44
C VAL A 101 -1.03 10.80 16.06
N LEU A 102 -1.02 10.45 14.78
CA LEU A 102 -0.23 9.37 14.20
C LEU A 102 0.94 9.96 13.41
N THR A 103 2.16 9.58 13.75
CA THR A 103 3.34 10.01 13.00
C THR A 103 3.76 8.97 11.97
N VAL A 104 3.86 9.39 10.70
CA VAL A 104 4.39 8.62 9.58
C VAL A 104 5.72 9.23 9.17
N GLN A 105 6.82 8.63 9.63
CA GLN A 105 8.16 9.18 9.40
C GLN A 105 9.06 8.21 8.65
N GLY A 106 9.75 8.72 7.62
CA GLY A 106 10.70 7.95 6.82
C GLY A 106 10.08 7.15 5.70
N GLY A 107 10.85 6.24 5.11
CA GLY A 107 10.43 5.42 3.97
C GLY A 107 9.34 4.43 4.34
N ILE A 108 8.26 4.39 3.55
CA ILE A 108 7.13 3.47 3.78
C ILE A 108 7.51 2.07 3.29
N VAL A 109 7.46 1.09 4.20
CA VAL A 109 7.76 -0.32 3.95
C VAL A 109 6.63 -1.22 4.46
N GLU A 110 6.53 -2.43 3.90
CA GLU A 110 5.47 -3.38 4.25
C GLU A 110 5.60 -3.88 5.69
N SER A 111 6.79 -4.40 6.01
CA SER A 111 7.10 -5.00 7.32
C SER A 111 8.61 -4.90 7.60
N GLY A 112 9.03 -5.22 8.82
CA GLY A 112 10.43 -5.25 9.23
C GLY A 112 10.67 -4.56 10.57
N ALA A 113 11.91 -4.53 11.03
CA ALA A 113 12.25 -3.81 12.24
C ALA A 113 12.06 -2.31 12.00
N GLY A 114 11.21 -1.66 12.81
CA GLY A 114 11.07 -0.22 12.80
C GLY A 114 12.43 0.45 13.07
N GLY A 115 12.72 1.51 12.32
CA GLY A 115 13.91 2.35 12.49
C GLY A 115 13.49 3.81 12.56
N VAL A 116 14.42 4.68 12.88
CA VAL A 116 14.15 6.13 13.00
C VAL A 116 13.67 6.75 11.68
N ASP A 117 14.02 6.11 10.55
CA ASP A 117 13.70 6.59 9.20
C ASP A 117 12.82 5.60 8.39
N VAL A 118 12.02 4.78 9.09
CA VAL A 118 11.18 3.76 8.45
C VAL A 118 9.77 3.80 9.00
N ALA A 119 8.81 4.06 8.12
CA ALA A 119 7.37 3.95 8.37
C ALA A 119 6.90 2.52 8.04
N ASN A 120 6.72 1.70 9.06
CA ASN A 120 6.26 0.32 8.92
C ASN A 120 4.74 0.28 8.80
N ALA A 121 4.22 -0.20 7.66
CA ALA A 121 2.79 -0.22 7.39
C ALA A 121 2.00 -1.12 8.34
N GLU A 122 2.52 -2.28 8.73
CA GLU A 122 1.82 -3.16 9.67
C GLU A 122 1.61 -2.46 11.02
N MET A 123 2.64 -1.77 11.53
CA MET A 123 2.54 -1.04 12.79
C MET A 123 1.57 0.14 12.69
N LEU A 124 1.62 0.90 11.59
CA LEU A 124 0.73 2.04 11.37
C LEU A 124 -0.73 1.59 11.22
N VAL A 125 -0.98 0.53 10.47
CA VAL A 125 -2.31 -0.08 10.33
C VAL A 125 -2.88 -0.51 11.69
N ASP A 126 -2.06 -1.13 12.54
CA ASP A 126 -2.51 -1.53 13.87
C ASP A 126 -2.82 -0.31 14.76
N GLN A 127 -2.02 0.76 14.68
CA GLN A 127 -2.29 2.00 15.41
C GLN A 127 -3.57 2.70 14.91
N ILE A 128 -3.82 2.71 13.59
CA ILE A 128 -5.06 3.25 13.03
C ILE A 128 -6.28 2.43 13.50
N ARG A 129 -6.16 1.11 13.55
CA ARG A 129 -7.21 0.23 14.09
C ARG A 129 -7.50 0.51 15.55
N MET A 130 -6.44 0.66 16.35
CA MET A 130 -6.60 1.04 17.76
C MET A 130 -7.33 2.38 17.88
N ALA A 131 -6.98 3.39 17.07
CA ALA A 131 -7.67 4.67 17.05
C ALA A 131 -9.13 4.54 16.57
N LYS A 132 -9.40 3.62 15.63
CA LYS A 132 -10.75 3.34 15.14
C LYS A 132 -11.63 2.72 16.21
N ASP A 133 -11.08 1.78 16.98
CA ASP A 133 -11.80 1.01 17.99
C ASP A 133 -11.89 1.74 19.34
N ASP A 134 -11.13 2.81 19.58
CA ASP A 134 -11.16 3.62 20.80
C ASP A 134 -12.24 4.71 20.71
N ASP A 135 -13.31 4.58 21.48
CA ASP A 135 -14.41 5.54 21.52
C ASP A 135 -14.00 6.94 22.05
N GLN A 136 -12.87 7.08 22.72
CA GLN A 136 -12.37 8.37 23.17
C GLN A 136 -11.74 9.17 22.03
N ILE A 137 -11.18 8.50 21.04
CA ILE A 137 -10.58 9.15 19.84
C ILE A 137 -11.70 9.52 18.87
N LYS A 138 -11.87 10.82 18.62
CA LYS A 138 -12.93 11.36 17.75
C LYS A 138 -12.45 11.72 16.35
N ALA A 139 -11.17 12.04 16.20
CA ALA A 139 -10.52 12.28 14.91
C ALA A 139 -9.06 11.86 14.96
N LEU A 140 -8.43 11.71 13.81
CA LEU A 140 -7.02 11.39 13.67
C LEU A 140 -6.30 12.49 12.88
N VAL A 141 -5.20 12.99 13.42
CA VAL A 141 -4.23 13.80 12.67
C VAL A 141 -3.07 12.90 12.27
N MET A 142 -2.80 12.82 10.99
CA MET A 142 -1.67 12.08 10.44
C MET A 142 -0.52 13.06 10.14
N ARG A 143 0.51 13.08 10.98
CA ARG A 143 1.74 13.86 10.74
C ARG A 143 2.64 13.07 9.81
N VAL A 144 2.81 13.56 8.58
CA VAL A 144 3.56 12.88 7.50
C VAL A 144 4.87 13.60 7.23
N ASP A 145 5.98 12.91 7.49
CA ASP A 145 7.34 13.29 7.08
C ASP A 145 7.99 12.11 6.36
N SER A 146 7.55 11.89 5.12
CA SER A 146 7.88 10.69 4.35
C SER A 146 8.11 11.00 2.87
N PRO A 147 9.21 10.52 2.27
CA PRO A 147 9.43 10.60 0.83
C PRO A 147 8.59 9.59 0.03
N GLY A 148 7.80 8.76 0.71
CA GLY A 148 7.08 7.62 0.14
C GLY A 148 7.81 6.30 0.35
N GLY A 149 7.51 5.32 -0.52
CA GLY A 149 8.07 3.97 -0.42
C GLY A 149 7.26 2.97 -1.22
N SER A 150 7.00 1.80 -0.63
CA SER A 150 6.18 0.76 -1.24
C SER A 150 4.76 1.25 -1.52
N ALA A 151 4.31 1.17 -2.78
CA ALA A 151 2.95 1.51 -3.17
C ALA A 151 1.93 0.61 -2.45
N PHE A 152 2.21 -0.69 -2.36
CA PHE A 152 1.36 -1.64 -1.65
C PHE A 152 1.23 -1.31 -0.16
N ALA A 153 2.35 -0.98 0.51
CA ALA A 153 2.34 -0.57 1.91
C ALA A 153 1.55 0.74 2.11
N SER A 154 1.69 1.69 1.19
CA SER A 154 0.93 2.95 1.20
C SER A 154 -0.57 2.69 1.05
N GLU A 155 -0.96 1.78 0.18
CA GLU A 155 -2.37 1.41 0.00
C GLU A 155 -2.95 0.75 1.25
N LEU A 156 -2.21 -0.14 1.93
CA LEU A 156 -2.67 -0.74 3.19
C LEU A 156 -2.96 0.31 4.27
N ILE A 157 -2.10 1.33 4.37
CA ILE A 157 -2.29 2.43 5.33
C ILE A 157 -3.53 3.26 4.93
N ARG A 158 -3.62 3.67 3.65
CA ARG A 158 -4.74 4.46 3.13
C ARG A 158 -6.08 3.77 3.33
N GLU A 159 -6.16 2.48 3.04
CA GLU A 159 -7.37 1.69 3.22
C GLU A 159 -7.84 1.68 4.68
N GLU A 160 -6.92 1.58 5.64
CA GLU A 160 -7.30 1.59 7.05
C GLU A 160 -7.71 3.00 7.52
N LEU A 161 -7.12 4.07 6.95
CA LEU A 161 -7.56 5.45 7.17
C LEU A 161 -8.99 5.67 6.61
N ALA A 162 -9.28 5.16 5.41
CA ALA A 162 -10.62 5.20 4.85
C ALA A 162 -11.63 4.42 5.70
N ALA A 163 -11.23 3.30 6.30
CA ALA A 163 -12.06 2.54 7.23
C ALA A 163 -12.31 3.30 8.55
N LEU A 164 -11.36 4.13 9.00
CA LEU A 164 -11.53 5.04 10.14
C LEU A 164 -12.54 6.14 9.81
N GLN A 165 -12.42 6.77 8.63
CA GLN A 165 -13.38 7.78 8.14
C GLN A 165 -14.80 7.20 8.00
N ALA A 166 -14.92 5.96 7.53
CA ALA A 166 -16.20 5.28 7.36
C ALA A 166 -16.98 5.07 8.66
N VAL A 167 -16.31 5.04 9.83
CA VAL A 167 -16.97 5.01 11.14
C VAL A 167 -17.23 6.40 11.72
N GLY A 168 -17.02 7.46 10.92
CA GLY A 168 -17.33 8.84 11.28
C GLY A 168 -16.21 9.54 12.06
N LYS A 169 -14.97 9.07 11.99
CA LYS A 169 -13.80 9.72 12.60
C LYS A 169 -12.99 10.40 11.51
N PRO A 170 -13.01 11.73 11.42
CA PRO A 170 -12.27 12.46 10.38
C PRO A 170 -10.76 12.25 10.48
N VAL A 171 -10.11 12.31 9.31
CA VAL A 171 -8.66 12.23 9.17
C VAL A 171 -8.13 13.53 8.58
N VAL A 172 -7.22 14.19 9.27
CA VAL A 172 -6.52 15.39 8.79
C VAL A 172 -5.05 15.08 8.60
N ALA A 173 -4.50 15.36 7.41
CA ALA A 173 -3.09 15.21 7.14
C ALA A 173 -2.34 16.52 7.45
N SER A 174 -1.26 16.44 8.22
CA SER A 174 -0.31 17.52 8.49
C SER A 174 1.03 17.14 7.90
N PHE A 175 1.45 17.83 6.85
CA PHE A 175 2.71 17.56 6.19
C PHE A 175 3.88 18.20 6.93
N GLY A 176 4.94 17.42 7.11
CA GLY A 176 6.23 17.87 7.58
C GLY A 176 7.09 18.43 6.43
N PRO A 177 8.41 18.41 6.58
CA PRO A 177 9.33 18.84 5.53
C PRO A 177 9.11 18.13 4.19
N VAL A 178 8.77 16.83 4.24
CA VAL A 178 8.52 16.00 3.05
C VAL A 178 7.25 15.16 3.25
N ALA A 179 6.33 15.22 2.31
CA ALA A 179 5.17 14.34 2.25
C ALA A 179 4.87 14.03 0.77
N ALA A 180 5.62 13.11 0.19
CA ALA A 180 5.69 12.90 -1.24
C ALA A 180 5.49 11.43 -1.63
N SER A 181 5.10 11.17 -2.88
CA SER A 181 4.89 9.81 -3.41
C SER A 181 3.95 9.01 -2.51
N GLY A 182 4.40 7.87 -1.93
CA GLY A 182 3.61 7.12 -0.96
C GLY A 182 3.11 7.93 0.24
N GLY A 183 3.86 8.97 0.69
CA GLY A 183 3.43 9.89 1.72
C GLY A 183 2.24 10.77 1.28
N TYR A 184 2.19 11.14 0.00
CA TYR A 184 1.01 11.79 -0.58
C TYR A 184 -0.13 10.80 -0.83
N TRP A 185 0.19 9.57 -1.27
CA TRP A 185 -0.78 8.49 -1.47
C TRP A 185 -1.67 8.27 -0.25
N ILE A 186 -1.07 8.07 0.92
CA ILE A 186 -1.81 7.84 2.17
C ILE A 186 -2.64 9.05 2.62
N SER A 187 -2.36 10.23 2.08
CA SER A 187 -2.98 11.49 2.48
C SER A 187 -4.04 12.00 1.51
N ALA A 188 -4.08 11.46 0.29
CA ALA A 188 -4.90 12.01 -0.80
C ALA A 188 -6.40 12.06 -0.49
N ASP A 189 -6.91 11.11 0.31
CA ASP A 189 -8.31 10.99 0.72
C ASP A 189 -8.59 11.62 2.10
N ALA A 190 -7.62 12.32 2.72
CA ALA A 190 -7.86 12.97 4.01
C ALA A 190 -8.94 14.06 3.90
N ASP A 191 -9.70 14.27 4.98
CA ASP A 191 -10.76 15.28 5.05
C ASP A 191 -10.22 16.72 4.96
N ALA A 192 -8.94 16.91 5.31
CA ALA A 192 -8.16 18.12 5.06
C ALA A 192 -6.67 17.81 5.01
N ILE A 193 -5.92 18.53 4.18
CA ILE A 193 -4.47 18.42 4.06
C ILE A 193 -3.83 19.79 4.33
N TYR A 194 -2.98 19.84 5.35
CA TYR A 194 -2.19 20.99 5.74
C TYR A 194 -0.72 20.79 5.35
N ALA A 195 -0.08 21.83 4.84
CA ALA A 195 1.34 21.85 4.53
C ALA A 195 1.99 23.17 4.93
N GLU A 196 3.25 23.14 5.31
CA GLU A 196 4.03 24.35 5.45
C GLU A 196 4.43 24.88 4.05
N PRO A 197 4.68 26.19 3.87
CA PRO A 197 5.01 26.78 2.56
C PRO A 197 6.17 26.09 1.84
N THR A 198 7.14 25.57 2.60
CA THR A 198 8.37 24.94 2.15
C THR A 198 8.30 23.41 2.09
N THR A 199 7.21 22.80 2.51
CA THR A 199 6.99 21.35 2.39
C THR A 199 7.25 20.89 0.96
N ILE A 200 7.96 19.79 0.79
CA ILE A 200 8.11 19.11 -0.50
C ILE A 200 7.03 18.04 -0.59
N THR A 201 6.13 18.15 -1.58
CA THR A 201 5.01 17.22 -1.74
C THR A 201 4.76 16.85 -3.20
N GLY A 202 3.65 16.15 -3.47
CA GLY A 202 3.34 15.61 -4.80
C GLY A 202 4.15 14.35 -5.08
N SER A 203 5.07 14.39 -6.03
CA SER A 203 5.78 13.21 -6.53
C SER A 203 4.80 12.08 -6.90
N ILE A 204 3.66 12.48 -7.51
CA ILE A 204 2.61 11.54 -7.95
C ILE A 204 3.16 10.77 -9.14
N GLY A 205 3.64 9.55 -8.86
CA GLY A 205 4.30 8.72 -9.86
C GLY A 205 4.74 7.39 -9.27
N ILE A 206 4.95 6.42 -10.16
CA ILE A 206 5.45 5.08 -9.82
C ILE A 206 6.74 4.85 -10.60
N PHE A 207 7.71 4.22 -9.97
CA PHE A 207 8.91 3.76 -10.64
C PHE A 207 9.33 2.38 -10.13
N GLY A 208 10.02 1.63 -10.97
CA GLY A 208 10.66 0.37 -10.61
C GLY A 208 12.14 0.40 -10.92
N LEU A 209 12.98 -0.08 -10.01
CA LEU A 209 14.42 -0.24 -10.20
C LEU A 209 14.78 -1.72 -10.19
N VAL A 210 15.28 -2.21 -11.32
CA VAL A 210 15.78 -3.58 -11.44
C VAL A 210 17.28 -3.53 -11.69
N PRO A 211 18.12 -3.80 -10.67
CA PRO A 211 19.56 -3.85 -10.86
C PRO A 211 19.92 -5.05 -11.75
N ASN A 212 20.80 -4.83 -12.73
CA ASN A 212 21.32 -5.88 -13.58
C ASN A 212 22.82 -5.68 -13.83
N VAL A 213 23.62 -6.69 -13.51
CA VAL A 213 25.08 -6.66 -13.62
C VAL A 213 25.61 -7.59 -14.71
N SER A 214 24.77 -8.19 -15.55
CA SER A 214 25.16 -9.17 -16.57
C SER A 214 26.27 -8.63 -17.46
N ARG A 215 26.12 -7.42 -18.03
CA ARG A 215 27.13 -6.80 -18.89
C ARG A 215 28.47 -6.55 -18.19
N SER A 216 28.45 -6.22 -16.90
CA SER A 216 29.64 -6.03 -16.11
C SER A 216 30.39 -7.35 -15.88
N LEU A 217 29.64 -8.44 -15.65
CA LEU A 217 30.16 -9.79 -15.52
C LEU A 217 30.77 -10.29 -16.85
N ASP A 218 30.06 -10.09 -17.95
CA ASP A 218 30.56 -10.43 -19.30
C ASP A 218 31.88 -9.73 -19.63
N ALA A 219 32.02 -8.47 -19.24
CA ALA A 219 33.25 -7.70 -19.48
C ALA A 219 34.49 -8.27 -18.76
N ILE A 220 34.31 -9.05 -17.70
CA ILE A 220 35.38 -9.73 -16.96
C ILE A 220 35.40 -11.25 -17.19
N GLY A 221 34.66 -11.72 -18.22
CA GLY A 221 34.61 -13.11 -18.63
C GLY A 221 33.81 -14.04 -17.72
N ILE A 222 32.92 -13.49 -16.85
CA ILE A 222 32.01 -14.26 -16.00
C ILE A 222 30.66 -14.32 -16.69
N ASN A 223 30.24 -15.52 -17.07
CA ASN A 223 28.96 -15.79 -17.69
C ASN A 223 28.02 -16.53 -16.69
N ALA A 224 26.77 -16.13 -16.63
CA ALA A 224 25.74 -16.82 -15.86
C ALA A 224 24.87 -17.66 -16.80
N ASP A 225 24.83 -18.98 -16.54
CA ASP A 225 23.98 -19.91 -17.27
C ASP A 225 23.09 -20.71 -16.29
N GLY A 226 22.05 -21.36 -16.82
CA GLY A 226 21.15 -22.19 -16.03
C GLY A 226 19.94 -22.63 -16.80
N VAL A 227 19.24 -23.58 -16.22
CA VAL A 227 17.96 -24.12 -16.71
C VAL A 227 16.83 -23.65 -15.83
N SER A 228 15.65 -23.42 -16.43
CA SER A 228 14.44 -23.02 -15.70
C SER A 228 13.27 -23.89 -16.13
N SER A 229 12.33 -24.09 -15.21
CA SER A 229 11.09 -24.84 -15.46
C SER A 229 10.01 -23.98 -16.14
N ALA A 230 10.16 -22.66 -16.14
CA ALA A 230 9.26 -21.72 -16.79
C ALA A 230 10.03 -20.52 -17.35
N PRO A 231 9.55 -19.85 -18.41
CA PRO A 231 10.22 -18.72 -19.05
C PRO A 231 10.57 -17.58 -18.09
N LEU A 232 9.68 -17.29 -17.12
CA LEU A 232 9.89 -16.21 -16.15
C LEU A 232 10.79 -16.57 -14.96
N ALA A 233 11.07 -17.85 -14.71
CA ALA A 233 11.83 -18.28 -13.53
C ALA A 233 13.23 -17.66 -13.44
N ARG A 234 13.79 -17.17 -14.54
CA ARG A 234 15.06 -16.43 -14.63
C ARG A 234 14.92 -15.04 -15.25
N GLY A 235 13.68 -14.65 -15.56
CA GLY A 235 13.40 -13.41 -16.28
C GLY A 235 13.85 -12.14 -15.55
N LEU A 236 13.89 -12.16 -14.22
CA LEU A 236 14.32 -11.06 -13.32
C LEU A 236 15.72 -11.32 -12.73
N SER A 237 16.56 -12.11 -13.37
CA SER A 237 17.91 -12.40 -12.88
C SER A 237 18.78 -11.14 -12.83
N VAL A 238 19.42 -10.89 -11.68
CA VAL A 238 20.40 -9.80 -11.52
C VAL A 238 21.67 -10.04 -12.36
N VAL A 239 22.02 -11.32 -12.56
CA VAL A 239 23.26 -11.74 -13.26
C VAL A 239 23.03 -12.23 -14.68
N GLY A 240 21.79 -12.43 -15.10
CA GLY A 240 21.40 -12.80 -16.46
C GLY A 240 20.75 -11.63 -17.19
N GLU A 241 20.53 -11.75 -18.49
CA GLU A 241 19.78 -10.74 -19.23
C GLU A 241 18.30 -10.73 -18.80
N LEU A 242 17.74 -9.52 -18.67
CA LEU A 242 16.32 -9.34 -18.41
C LEU A 242 15.52 -9.78 -19.64
N SER A 243 14.63 -10.76 -19.49
CA SER A 243 13.81 -11.22 -20.60
C SER A 243 12.81 -10.15 -21.07
N GLU A 244 12.42 -10.17 -22.34
CA GLU A 244 11.41 -9.25 -22.89
C GLU A 244 10.06 -9.43 -22.18
N GLN A 245 9.71 -10.66 -21.81
CA GLN A 245 8.53 -10.97 -21.04
C GLN A 245 8.56 -10.31 -19.64
N ALA A 246 9.70 -10.40 -18.94
CA ALA A 246 9.88 -9.73 -17.64
C ALA A 246 9.81 -8.21 -17.75
N LYS A 247 10.41 -7.62 -18.80
CA LYS A 247 10.32 -6.18 -19.08
C LYS A 247 8.87 -5.75 -19.29
N LYS A 248 8.09 -6.52 -20.09
CA LYS A 248 6.68 -6.25 -20.35
C LYS A 248 5.86 -6.29 -19.07
N ILE A 249 6.04 -7.30 -18.21
CA ILE A 249 5.35 -7.43 -16.94
C ILE A 249 5.64 -6.21 -16.04
N LEU A 250 6.91 -5.84 -15.90
CA LEU A 250 7.30 -4.67 -15.11
C LEU A 250 6.68 -3.38 -15.64
N GLN A 251 6.69 -3.20 -16.96
CA GLN A 251 6.10 -2.01 -17.60
C GLN A 251 4.60 -1.92 -17.33
N LEU A 252 3.87 -3.00 -17.55
CA LEU A 252 2.41 -3.06 -17.31
C LEU A 252 2.08 -2.80 -15.83
N SER A 253 2.85 -3.35 -14.90
CA SER A 253 2.63 -3.13 -13.47
C SER A 253 2.89 -1.67 -13.06
N ILE A 254 3.89 -1.02 -13.66
CA ILE A 254 4.20 0.40 -13.40
C ILE A 254 3.09 1.29 -13.97
N GLU A 255 2.65 1.02 -15.20
CA GLU A 255 1.58 1.78 -15.86
C GLU A 255 0.26 1.66 -15.07
N HIS A 256 -0.08 0.47 -14.64
CA HIS A 256 -1.27 0.21 -13.82
C HIS A 256 -1.20 0.96 -12.48
N GLY A 257 -0.11 0.81 -11.72
CA GLY A 257 0.04 1.50 -10.44
C GLY A 257 0.08 3.04 -10.58
N TYR A 258 0.60 3.54 -11.72
CA TYR A 258 0.54 4.98 -12.00
C TYR A 258 -0.90 5.44 -12.26
N ASP A 259 -1.67 4.67 -13.02
CA ASP A 259 -3.07 4.97 -13.30
C ASP A 259 -3.92 4.95 -12.03
N GLU A 260 -3.70 3.97 -11.14
CA GLU A 260 -4.32 3.91 -9.81
C GLU A 260 -3.99 5.13 -8.96
N PHE A 261 -2.72 5.58 -8.95
CA PHE A 261 -2.34 6.76 -8.19
C PHE A 261 -3.02 8.04 -8.71
N ILE A 262 -3.11 8.19 -10.03
CA ILE A 262 -3.83 9.31 -10.65
C ILE A 262 -5.31 9.28 -10.28
N ASP A 263 -5.95 8.11 -10.34
CA ASP A 263 -7.37 7.96 -10.00
C ASP A 263 -7.64 8.21 -8.52
N LEU A 264 -6.76 7.74 -7.64
CA LEU A 264 -6.81 8.03 -6.21
C LEU A 264 -6.79 9.55 -5.95
N VAL A 265 -5.80 10.26 -6.51
CA VAL A 265 -5.69 11.71 -6.32
C VAL A 265 -6.88 12.45 -6.95
N ALA A 266 -7.32 12.03 -8.13
CA ALA A 266 -8.48 12.63 -8.79
C ALA A 266 -9.75 12.52 -7.94
N THR A 267 -9.94 11.37 -7.32
CA THR A 267 -11.07 11.10 -6.42
C THR A 267 -10.94 11.88 -5.11
N GLY A 268 -9.83 11.73 -4.39
CA GLY A 268 -9.63 12.33 -3.07
C GLY A 268 -9.58 13.85 -3.12
N ARG A 269 -9.04 14.44 -4.20
CA ARG A 269 -8.98 15.90 -4.39
C ARG A 269 -10.16 16.47 -5.22
N ASN A 270 -11.11 15.62 -5.62
CA ASN A 270 -12.23 16.02 -6.47
C ASN A 270 -11.79 16.76 -7.74
N MET A 271 -10.75 16.25 -8.40
CA MET A 271 -10.13 16.82 -9.59
C MET A 271 -10.40 15.95 -10.82
N PRO A 272 -10.54 16.54 -12.03
CA PRO A 272 -10.53 15.75 -13.26
C PRO A 272 -9.21 14.98 -13.41
N LYS A 273 -9.26 13.71 -13.79
CA LYS A 273 -8.06 12.85 -14.01
C LYS A 273 -7.01 13.52 -14.89
N ALA A 274 -7.43 14.17 -16.00
CA ALA A 274 -6.52 14.89 -16.89
C ALA A 274 -5.82 16.09 -16.22
N SER A 275 -6.45 16.73 -15.23
CA SER A 275 -5.82 17.79 -14.44
C SER A 275 -4.76 17.25 -13.51
N VAL A 276 -5.00 16.08 -12.89
CA VAL A 276 -4.01 15.41 -12.07
C VAL A 276 -2.83 14.94 -12.91
N GLU A 277 -3.06 14.32 -14.08
CA GLU A 277 -2.00 13.93 -15.01
C GLU A 277 -1.10 15.12 -15.40
N ALA A 278 -1.70 16.31 -15.62
CA ALA A 278 -0.96 17.50 -15.98
C ALA A 278 0.02 17.98 -14.91
N ILE A 279 -0.20 17.66 -13.63
CA ILE A 279 0.63 18.05 -12.48
C ILE A 279 1.41 16.88 -11.86
N ALA A 280 1.16 15.65 -12.30
CA ALA A 280 1.78 14.42 -11.83
C ALA A 280 3.12 14.12 -12.53
N GLN A 281 3.36 12.88 -12.96
CA GLN A 281 4.58 12.42 -13.63
C GLN A 281 5.82 12.51 -12.73
N GLY A 282 5.64 12.26 -11.43
CA GLY A 282 6.71 12.31 -10.44
C GLY A 282 7.19 13.73 -10.10
N ARG A 283 6.51 14.78 -10.57
CA ARG A 283 6.88 16.16 -10.23
C ARG A 283 6.63 16.44 -8.76
N VAL A 284 7.55 17.18 -8.15
CA VAL A 284 7.44 17.65 -6.78
C VAL A 284 7.04 19.13 -6.75
N TRP A 285 6.32 19.51 -5.72
CA TRP A 285 5.78 20.85 -5.51
C TRP A 285 6.13 21.34 -4.12
N SER A 286 6.34 22.65 -3.96
CA SER A 286 6.34 23.24 -2.62
C SER A 286 4.93 23.27 -2.05
N GLY A 287 4.78 23.36 -0.73
CA GLY A 287 3.46 23.49 -0.11
C GLY A 287 2.64 24.65 -0.67
N THR A 288 3.27 25.81 -0.90
CA THR A 288 2.61 26.95 -1.54
C THR A 288 2.10 26.61 -2.94
N ALA A 289 2.93 25.98 -3.78
CA ALA A 289 2.51 25.59 -5.13
C ALA A 289 1.47 24.46 -5.10
N ALA A 290 1.55 23.55 -4.14
CA ALA A 290 0.59 22.47 -3.96
C ALA A 290 -0.81 23.00 -3.58
N LEU A 291 -0.88 24.05 -2.76
CA LEU A 291 -2.12 24.77 -2.47
C LEU A 291 -2.72 25.40 -3.76
N GLU A 292 -1.91 26.09 -4.55
CA GLU A 292 -2.37 26.74 -5.78
C GLU A 292 -2.96 25.75 -6.81
N ILE A 293 -2.43 24.52 -6.85
CA ILE A 293 -2.86 23.47 -7.79
C ILE A 293 -3.86 22.48 -7.19
N GLY A 294 -4.30 22.69 -5.94
CA GLY A 294 -5.34 21.89 -5.29
C GLY A 294 -4.89 20.55 -4.69
N LEU A 295 -3.59 20.34 -4.55
CA LEU A 295 -3.05 19.13 -3.87
C LEU A 295 -3.05 19.25 -2.34
N VAL A 296 -3.14 20.45 -1.80
CA VAL A 296 -3.21 20.80 -0.38
C VAL A 296 -4.38 21.75 -0.17
N ASP A 297 -5.04 21.68 0.98
CA ASP A 297 -6.22 22.51 1.28
C ASP A 297 -5.83 23.83 1.92
N GLU A 298 -4.88 23.81 2.84
CA GLU A 298 -4.46 25.00 3.58
C GLU A 298 -2.95 24.97 3.89
N LEU A 299 -2.36 26.17 4.03
CA LEU A 299 -1.03 26.29 4.61
C LEU A 299 -1.15 26.41 6.13
N GLY A 300 -0.46 25.56 6.85
CA GLY A 300 -0.49 25.52 8.30
C GLY A 300 0.45 24.45 8.86
N ASP A 301 0.58 24.44 10.15
CA ASP A 301 1.41 23.50 10.90
C ASP A 301 0.60 22.33 11.53
N LEU A 302 1.21 21.61 12.46
CA LEU A 302 0.55 20.52 13.16
C LEU A 302 -0.58 21.01 14.08
N GLU A 303 -0.43 22.18 14.69
CA GLU A 303 -1.43 22.74 15.61
C GLU A 303 -2.69 23.16 14.85
N ASP A 304 -2.52 23.74 13.65
CA ASP A 304 -3.63 24.06 12.74
C ASP A 304 -4.39 22.82 12.33
N ALA A 305 -3.67 21.76 11.97
CA ALA A 305 -4.26 20.47 11.61
C ALA A 305 -5.03 19.81 12.78
N ILE A 306 -4.50 19.90 14.00
CA ILE A 306 -5.19 19.40 15.21
C ILE A 306 -6.46 20.24 15.48
N ALA A 307 -6.39 21.56 15.35
CA ALA A 307 -7.55 22.43 15.50
C ALA A 307 -8.63 22.06 14.46
N ARG A 308 -8.23 21.84 13.21
CA ARG A 308 -9.15 21.41 12.15
C ARG A 308 -9.77 20.04 12.42
N ALA A 309 -9.00 19.08 12.89
CA ALA A 309 -9.51 17.76 13.29
C ALA A 309 -10.55 17.87 14.41
N ALA A 310 -10.32 18.75 15.38
CA ALA A 310 -11.28 19.00 16.46
C ALA A 310 -12.56 19.68 15.99
N GLU A 311 -12.51 20.51 14.95
CA GLU A 311 -13.71 21.13 14.34
C GLU A 311 -14.54 20.09 13.56
N LEU A 312 -13.90 19.10 12.95
CA LEU A 312 -14.56 18.06 12.14
C LEU A 312 -15.17 16.95 13.02
N ALA A 313 -14.63 16.74 14.23
CA ALA A 313 -15.08 15.74 15.18
C ALA A 313 -16.36 16.17 15.92
#